data_ff0ad5ac90d1dd2fc809fdd6fcc4fb60
#
_entry.id   ff0ad5ac90d1dd2fc809fdd6fcc4fb60
#
_cell.length_a   1.000
_cell.length_b   1.000
_cell.length_c   1.000
_cell.angle_alpha   90.00
_cell.angle_beta   90.00
_cell.angle_gamma   90.00
#
_symmetry.space_group_name_H-M   'P 1'
#
loop_
_entity.id
_entity.type
_entity.pdbx_description
1 polymer ?
#
loop_
_entity_poly.entity_id
_entity_poly.type
_entity_poly.pdbx_seq_one_letter_code
_entity_poly.pdbx_strand_id
1 'polypeptide(L)'
;MTMKRIVSLILAVMLALTMIPAMAAAQASIVKETLYSGTGEYYIKINNWTYEEEIVSVTSTNSSVLKVTGRQSRYVLVKNAGSAKIKIIYKLNGNSHTISCTFTVKDYPKPIKSLTVNGRKITLTKEARVRYRFDWETLDNSSSNRINMKPAFGWTIYDIKAYYYKLGNTSRHYNLTVRNNRSFTLRRRCEAVVTYILKNRRDTKFSYVIEIKGGGE
;
A
#
# COMPACT_ATOMS: atom_id res chain seq x y z
N MET A 1 -26.36 -57.44 -25.23
CA MET A 1 -25.45 -56.32 -25.54
C MET A 1 -24.14 -56.94 -25.98
N THR A 2 -23.69 -56.73 -27.22
CA THR A 2 -22.53 -57.46 -27.77
C THR A 2 -21.24 -56.87 -27.18
N MET A 3 -20.26 -57.72 -26.89
CA MET A 3 -18.95 -57.38 -26.32
C MET A 3 -18.25 -56.17 -27.03
N LYS A 4 -18.44 -56.06 -28.37
CA LYS A 4 -17.96 -54.91 -29.15
C LYS A 4 -18.55 -53.54 -28.71
N ARG A 5 -19.83 -53.50 -28.30
CA ARG A 5 -20.46 -52.24 -27.83
C ARG A 5 -19.98 -51.85 -26.45
N ILE A 6 -19.63 -52.81 -25.58
CA ILE A 6 -19.08 -52.52 -24.25
C ILE A 6 -17.65 -51.95 -24.36
N VAL A 7 -16.81 -52.54 -25.22
CA VAL A 7 -15.44 -52.07 -25.48
C VAL A 7 -15.44 -50.65 -26.07
N SER A 8 -16.34 -50.38 -27.04
CA SER A 8 -16.48 -49.04 -27.65
C SER A 8 -16.94 -47.99 -26.61
N LEU A 9 -17.82 -48.35 -25.68
CA LEU A 9 -18.31 -47.47 -24.62
C LEU A 9 -17.20 -47.16 -23.63
N ILE A 10 -16.40 -48.14 -23.20
CA ILE A 10 -15.26 -47.97 -22.28
C ILE A 10 -14.19 -47.07 -22.94
N LEU A 11 -13.89 -47.27 -24.23
CA LEU A 11 -12.93 -46.48 -24.96
C LEU A 11 -13.38 -45.00 -25.08
N ALA A 12 -14.66 -44.77 -25.33
CA ALA A 12 -15.24 -43.43 -25.40
C ALA A 12 -15.20 -42.70 -24.04
N VAL A 13 -15.47 -43.41 -22.95
CA VAL A 13 -15.39 -42.84 -21.59
C VAL A 13 -13.94 -42.55 -21.19
N MET A 14 -12.98 -43.42 -21.56
CA MET A 14 -11.54 -43.17 -21.35
C MET A 14 -11.06 -41.96 -22.15
N LEU A 15 -11.47 -41.81 -23.41
CA LEU A 15 -11.13 -40.62 -24.24
C LEU A 15 -11.77 -39.34 -23.67
N ALA A 16 -13.01 -39.40 -23.15
CA ALA A 16 -13.67 -38.25 -22.55
C ALA A 16 -13.00 -37.81 -21.22
N LEU A 17 -12.47 -38.76 -20.46
CA LEU A 17 -11.71 -38.47 -19.22
C LEU A 17 -10.34 -37.86 -19.50
N THR A 18 -9.72 -38.13 -20.66
CA THR A 18 -8.43 -37.49 -21.05
C THR A 18 -8.61 -36.10 -21.64
N MET A 19 -9.85 -35.71 -22.01
CA MET A 19 -10.20 -34.40 -22.53
C MET A 19 -10.68 -33.40 -21.46
N ILE A 20 -10.50 -33.69 -20.16
CA ILE A 20 -10.66 -32.63 -19.16
C ILE A 20 -9.57 -31.62 -19.46
N PRO A 21 -9.88 -30.41 -19.97
CA PRO A 21 -8.87 -29.40 -20.14
C PRO A 21 -8.28 -29.17 -18.77
N ALA A 22 -6.98 -29.47 -18.61
CA ALA A 22 -6.28 -29.03 -17.41
C ALA A 22 -6.59 -27.53 -17.31
N MET A 23 -7.42 -27.15 -16.33
CA MET A 23 -7.68 -25.73 -16.06
C MET A 23 -6.29 -25.14 -15.86
N ALA A 24 -5.81 -24.43 -16.86
CA ALA A 24 -4.51 -23.76 -16.78
C ALA A 24 -4.59 -22.86 -15.54
N ALA A 25 -3.89 -23.24 -14.49
CA ALA A 25 -3.83 -22.43 -13.27
C ALA A 25 -3.43 -21.03 -13.72
N ALA A 26 -4.23 -20.03 -13.33
CA ALA A 26 -4.00 -18.67 -13.78
C ALA A 26 -2.57 -18.26 -13.37
N GLN A 27 -1.75 -17.96 -14.38
CA GLN A 27 -0.33 -17.67 -14.17
C GLN A 27 -0.14 -16.45 -13.26
N ALA A 28 0.80 -16.54 -12.34
CA ALA A 28 1.16 -15.42 -11.47
C ALA A 28 1.57 -14.19 -12.31
N SER A 29 1.12 -13.01 -11.92
CA SER A 29 1.44 -11.76 -12.61
C SER A 29 1.63 -10.61 -11.63
N ILE A 30 2.59 -9.73 -11.91
CA ILE A 30 2.85 -8.55 -11.08
C ILE A 30 1.76 -7.49 -11.36
N VAL A 31 1.13 -6.98 -10.30
CA VAL A 31 0.15 -5.89 -10.39
C VAL A 31 0.88 -4.60 -10.75
N LYS A 32 0.50 -3.99 -11.87
CA LYS A 32 1.07 -2.72 -12.32
C LYS A 32 0.35 -1.55 -11.64
N GLU A 33 1.09 -0.78 -10.85
CA GLU A 33 0.60 0.44 -10.20
C GLU A 33 1.48 1.65 -10.57
N THR A 34 0.92 2.84 -10.50
CA THR A 34 1.70 4.09 -10.62
C THR A 34 2.36 4.38 -9.28
N LEU A 35 3.68 4.46 -9.26
CA LEU A 35 4.46 4.81 -8.08
C LEU A 35 4.90 6.28 -8.15
N TYR A 36 5.29 6.83 -6.98
CA TYR A 36 5.75 8.22 -6.88
C TYR A 36 7.06 8.30 -6.12
N SER A 37 7.98 9.13 -6.60
CA SER A 37 9.34 9.27 -6.06
C SER A 37 9.32 9.67 -4.58
N GLY A 38 10.17 9.02 -3.78
CA GLY A 38 10.32 9.32 -2.35
C GLY A 38 9.14 8.91 -1.46
N THR A 39 8.27 7.98 -1.92
CA THR A 39 7.17 7.45 -1.10
C THR A 39 7.61 6.33 -0.16
N GLY A 40 8.90 5.96 -0.16
CA GLY A 40 9.43 4.92 0.73
C GLY A 40 9.29 3.51 0.15
N GLU A 41 9.05 2.54 1.00
CA GLU A 41 8.93 1.15 0.60
C GLU A 41 7.58 0.86 -0.06
N TYR A 42 7.64 0.08 -1.14
CA TYR A 42 6.48 -0.45 -1.85
C TYR A 42 6.54 -1.97 -1.86
N TYR A 43 5.44 -2.61 -1.47
CA TYR A 43 5.28 -4.06 -1.55
C TYR A 43 4.73 -4.46 -2.91
N ILE A 44 5.50 -5.27 -3.66
CA ILE A 44 5.11 -5.76 -4.98
C ILE A 44 3.97 -6.77 -4.83
N LYS A 45 2.79 -6.38 -5.30
CA LYS A 45 1.62 -7.24 -5.32
C LYS A 45 1.69 -8.18 -6.51
N ILE A 46 1.38 -9.44 -6.29
CA ILE A 46 1.35 -10.48 -7.33
C ILE A 46 -0.03 -11.13 -7.28
N ASN A 47 -0.72 -11.13 -8.42
CA ASN A 47 -1.98 -11.84 -8.59
C ASN A 47 -1.71 -13.35 -8.67
N ASN A 48 -2.66 -14.15 -8.23
CA ASN A 48 -2.61 -15.62 -8.25
C ASN A 48 -1.38 -16.21 -7.56
N TRP A 49 -0.88 -15.52 -6.51
CA TRP A 49 0.21 -16.00 -5.68
C TRP A 49 -0.33 -16.95 -4.61
N THR A 50 0.26 -18.16 -4.53
CA THR A 50 -0.10 -19.17 -3.53
C THR A 50 1.01 -19.34 -2.50
N TYR A 51 0.78 -20.15 -1.47
CA TYR A 51 1.79 -20.46 -0.44
C TYR A 51 2.86 -21.45 -0.92
N GLU A 52 2.64 -22.10 -2.07
CA GLU A 52 3.57 -23.07 -2.65
C GLU A 52 4.69 -22.41 -3.47
N GLU A 53 4.57 -21.09 -3.73
CA GLU A 53 5.56 -20.34 -4.49
C GLU A 53 6.65 -19.79 -3.59
N GLU A 54 7.89 -20.16 -3.90
CA GLU A 54 9.09 -19.67 -3.22
C GLU A 54 9.85 -18.67 -4.09
N ILE A 55 10.07 -17.46 -3.58
CA ILE A 55 10.87 -16.45 -4.28
C ILE A 55 12.35 -16.84 -4.23
N VAL A 56 12.95 -17.02 -5.40
CA VAL A 56 14.38 -17.27 -5.56
C VAL A 56 15.16 -15.96 -5.66
N SER A 57 14.67 -15.01 -6.45
CA SER A 57 15.29 -13.71 -6.58
C SER A 57 14.34 -12.62 -7.09
N VAL A 58 14.59 -11.40 -6.64
CA VAL A 58 13.96 -10.18 -7.15
C VAL A 58 15.08 -9.25 -7.63
N THR A 59 14.93 -8.72 -8.84
CA THR A 59 15.92 -7.81 -9.44
C THR A 59 15.23 -6.59 -10.06
N SER A 60 15.94 -5.46 -10.08
CA SER A 60 15.53 -4.22 -10.75
C SER A 60 16.53 -3.86 -11.82
N THR A 61 16.06 -3.46 -12.99
CA THR A 61 16.94 -2.95 -14.07
C THR A 61 17.47 -1.56 -13.80
N ASN A 62 16.89 -0.83 -12.84
CA ASN A 62 17.33 0.52 -12.47
C ASN A 62 17.16 0.75 -10.97
N SER A 63 18.22 0.52 -10.21
CA SER A 63 18.24 0.67 -8.75
C SER A 63 18.22 2.13 -8.28
N SER A 64 18.47 3.09 -9.17
CA SER A 64 18.29 4.51 -8.86
C SER A 64 16.81 4.93 -8.86
N VAL A 65 15.94 4.18 -9.54
CA VAL A 65 14.50 4.38 -9.59
C VAL A 65 13.78 3.49 -8.58
N LEU A 66 14.01 2.16 -8.66
CA LEU A 66 13.48 1.16 -7.73
C LEU A 66 14.62 0.28 -7.21
N LYS A 67 14.94 0.40 -5.93
CA LYS A 67 15.96 -0.44 -5.28
C LYS A 67 15.31 -1.60 -4.54
N VAL A 68 15.62 -2.83 -4.93
CA VAL A 68 15.19 -4.03 -4.20
C VAL A 68 15.87 -4.04 -2.83
N THR A 69 15.11 -4.30 -1.76
CA THR A 69 15.61 -4.26 -0.38
C THR A 69 16.27 -5.57 0.07
N GLY A 70 15.98 -6.68 -0.62
CA GLY A 70 16.59 -7.98 -0.35
C GLY A 70 16.37 -8.94 -1.52
N ARG A 71 17.29 -9.89 -1.72
CA ARG A 71 17.28 -10.80 -2.88
C ARG A 71 15.97 -11.56 -3.07
N GLN A 72 15.32 -11.95 -1.98
CA GLN A 72 14.05 -12.69 -1.98
C GLN A 72 12.88 -11.83 -1.50
N SER A 73 13.08 -10.52 -1.39
CA SER A 73 12.10 -9.60 -0.85
C SER A 73 11.22 -9.01 -1.94
N ARG A 74 9.92 -9.01 -1.72
CA ARG A 74 8.94 -8.26 -2.54
C ARG A 74 8.88 -6.77 -2.21
N TYR A 75 9.74 -6.27 -1.31
CA TYR A 75 9.82 -4.85 -1.00
C TYR A 75 10.84 -4.16 -1.89
N VAL A 76 10.46 -3.04 -2.43
CA VAL A 76 11.33 -2.14 -3.18
C VAL A 76 11.26 -0.73 -2.61
N LEU A 77 12.41 -0.08 -2.50
CA LEU A 77 12.48 1.33 -2.13
C LEU A 77 12.26 2.19 -3.38
N VAL A 78 11.21 2.99 -3.38
CA VAL A 78 10.87 3.93 -4.47
C VAL A 78 11.68 5.20 -4.30
N LYS A 79 12.68 5.43 -5.17
CA LYS A 79 13.64 6.54 -5.04
C LYS A 79 13.29 7.72 -5.94
N ASN A 80 13.68 7.64 -7.20
CA ASN A 80 13.57 8.73 -8.16
C ASN A 80 12.49 8.44 -9.20
N ALA A 81 12.01 9.49 -9.87
CA ALA A 81 11.17 9.35 -11.04
C ALA A 81 11.93 8.69 -12.18
N GLY A 82 11.23 7.95 -13.02
CA GLY A 82 11.79 7.19 -14.12
C GLY A 82 11.09 5.87 -14.37
N SER A 83 11.75 4.96 -15.05
CA SER A 83 11.24 3.63 -15.36
C SER A 83 12.21 2.56 -14.89
N ALA A 84 11.67 1.49 -14.32
CA ALA A 84 12.44 0.31 -13.92
C ALA A 84 11.61 -0.96 -14.15
N LYS A 85 12.22 -2.00 -14.71
CA LYS A 85 11.63 -3.32 -14.82
C LYS A 85 12.01 -4.16 -13.62
N ILE A 86 11.01 -4.68 -12.90
CA ILE A 86 11.19 -5.67 -11.85
C ILE A 86 11.03 -7.04 -12.46
N LYS A 87 11.98 -7.93 -12.18
CA LYS A 87 11.96 -9.34 -12.54
C LYS A 87 11.98 -10.17 -11.25
N ILE A 88 11.04 -11.11 -11.13
CA ILE A 88 10.94 -12.05 -10.02
C ILE A 88 11.11 -13.47 -10.59
N ILE A 89 12.06 -14.20 -10.03
CA ILE A 89 12.22 -15.64 -10.28
C ILE A 89 11.69 -16.36 -9.03
N TYR A 90 10.80 -17.32 -9.24
CA TYR A 90 10.21 -18.11 -8.17
C TYR A 90 10.12 -19.59 -8.58
N LYS A 91 10.01 -20.48 -7.59
CA LYS A 91 9.75 -21.90 -7.78
C LYS A 91 8.32 -22.22 -7.44
N LEU A 92 7.69 -23.07 -8.23
CA LEU A 92 6.39 -23.67 -8.00
C LEU A 92 6.49 -25.15 -8.34
N ASN A 93 6.22 -26.02 -7.38
CA ASN A 93 6.35 -27.48 -7.53
C ASN A 93 7.73 -27.91 -8.08
N GLY A 94 8.80 -27.28 -7.58
CA GLY A 94 10.19 -27.55 -8.01
C GLY A 94 10.61 -26.89 -9.31
N ASN A 95 9.68 -26.41 -10.14
CA ASN A 95 9.95 -25.76 -11.42
C ASN A 95 10.23 -24.27 -11.25
N SER A 96 11.19 -23.75 -12.02
CA SER A 96 11.55 -22.33 -12.01
C SER A 96 10.69 -21.51 -12.96
N HIS A 97 10.08 -20.45 -12.46
CA HIS A 97 9.24 -19.52 -13.22
C HIS A 97 9.78 -18.11 -13.14
N THR A 98 9.45 -17.29 -14.14
CA THR A 98 9.85 -15.88 -14.18
C THR A 98 8.65 -15.01 -14.51
N ILE A 99 8.43 -13.97 -13.70
CA ILE A 99 7.49 -12.89 -13.99
C ILE A 99 8.21 -11.56 -14.00
N SER A 100 7.73 -10.60 -14.77
CA SER A 100 8.30 -9.26 -14.79
C SER A 100 7.27 -8.19 -15.11
N CYS A 101 7.51 -6.99 -14.58
CA CYS A 101 6.67 -5.81 -14.84
C CYS A 101 7.54 -4.56 -14.91
N THR A 102 7.24 -3.68 -15.86
CA THR A 102 7.86 -2.35 -15.92
C THR A 102 6.98 -1.37 -15.16
N PHE A 103 7.56 -0.78 -14.11
CA PHE A 103 6.96 0.29 -13.32
C PHE A 103 7.42 1.64 -13.85
N THR A 104 6.48 2.59 -13.88
CA THR A 104 6.77 4.01 -14.08
C THR A 104 6.63 4.71 -12.74
N VAL A 105 7.73 5.31 -12.27
CA VAL A 105 7.76 6.16 -11.08
C VAL A 105 7.65 7.61 -11.53
N LYS A 106 6.61 8.30 -11.10
CA LYS A 106 6.39 9.72 -11.38
C LYS A 106 6.98 10.59 -10.28
N ASP A 107 7.20 11.86 -10.57
CA ASP A 107 7.54 12.83 -9.52
C ASP A 107 6.44 12.95 -8.49
N TYR A 108 6.83 13.07 -7.22
CA TYR A 108 5.88 13.29 -6.14
C TYR A 108 5.24 14.68 -6.28
N PRO A 109 3.91 14.76 -6.38
CA PRO A 109 3.23 16.00 -6.80
C PRO A 109 3.12 17.07 -5.71
N LYS A 110 3.67 16.87 -4.51
CA LYS A 110 3.63 17.82 -3.37
C LYS A 110 2.21 18.36 -3.10
N PRO A 111 1.24 17.50 -2.72
CA PRO A 111 -0.18 17.89 -2.63
C PRO A 111 -0.48 18.87 -1.49
N ILE A 112 0.46 19.08 -0.55
CA ILE A 112 0.29 19.93 0.62
C ILE A 112 1.21 21.14 0.51
N LYS A 113 0.62 22.34 0.63
CA LYS A 113 1.35 23.62 0.69
C LYS A 113 1.92 23.87 2.07
N SER A 114 1.11 23.70 3.10
CA SER A 114 1.52 23.86 4.50
C SER A 114 0.64 23.05 5.44
N LEU A 115 1.22 22.68 6.59
CA LEU A 115 0.56 22.01 7.69
C LEU A 115 0.94 22.72 8.98
N THR A 116 -0.05 23.02 9.81
CA THR A 116 0.15 23.44 11.19
C THR A 116 -0.65 22.56 12.13
N VAL A 117 -0.09 22.27 13.29
CA VAL A 117 -0.77 21.55 14.38
C VAL A 117 -0.60 22.37 15.64
N ASN A 118 -1.72 22.71 16.26
CA ASN A 118 -1.76 23.60 17.44
C ASN A 118 -0.97 24.91 17.26
N GLY A 119 -1.07 25.50 16.05
CA GLY A 119 -0.34 26.72 15.68
C GLY A 119 1.11 26.50 15.26
N ARG A 120 1.72 25.36 15.56
CA ARG A 120 3.10 25.06 15.20
C ARG A 120 3.18 24.60 13.74
N LYS A 121 4.04 25.24 12.95
CA LYS A 121 4.31 24.87 11.55
C LYS A 121 5.11 23.57 11.49
N ILE A 122 4.67 22.63 10.66
CA ILE A 122 5.31 21.35 10.42
C ILE A 122 6.15 21.45 9.14
N THR A 123 7.42 21.03 9.26
CA THR A 123 8.30 20.91 8.11
C THR A 123 7.96 19.65 7.34
N LEU A 124 7.48 19.81 6.10
CA LEU A 124 7.14 18.70 5.22
C LEU A 124 8.39 18.18 4.53
N THR A 125 9.07 17.20 5.11
CA THR A 125 10.18 16.47 4.50
C THR A 125 9.66 15.48 3.45
N LYS A 126 10.55 14.94 2.59
CA LYS A 126 10.16 13.91 1.60
C LYS A 126 9.56 12.68 2.29
N GLU A 127 10.11 12.27 3.43
CA GLU A 127 9.65 11.11 4.20
C GLU A 127 8.37 11.39 4.99
N ALA A 128 8.21 12.60 5.50
CA ALA A 128 7.02 13.05 6.19
C ALA A 128 5.80 13.28 5.28
N ARG A 129 5.93 13.15 3.96
CA ARG A 129 4.86 13.45 3.00
C ARG A 129 3.77 12.40 2.95
N VAL A 130 4.06 11.19 3.40
CA VAL A 130 3.13 10.05 3.40
C VAL A 130 2.66 9.70 4.79
N ARG A 131 3.51 9.90 5.80
CA ARG A 131 3.18 9.61 7.19
C ARG A 131 3.92 10.57 8.10
N TYR A 132 3.21 11.33 8.91
CA TYR A 132 3.80 12.20 9.91
C TYR A 132 3.36 11.76 11.31
N ARG A 133 4.35 11.44 12.16
CA ARG A 133 4.14 11.06 13.54
C ARG A 133 4.46 12.27 14.43
N PHE A 134 3.49 12.73 15.20
CA PHE A 134 3.71 13.68 16.27
C PHE A 134 4.07 12.94 17.55
N ASP A 135 5.26 13.18 18.07
CA ASP A 135 5.56 12.83 19.45
C ASP A 135 4.78 13.77 20.36
N TRP A 136 4.20 13.21 21.37
CA TRP A 136 3.21 13.81 22.24
C TRP A 136 3.72 14.92 23.19
N GLU A 137 5.01 15.14 23.32
CA GLU A 137 5.60 16.32 23.96
C GLU A 137 5.13 17.66 23.37
N THR A 138 4.50 17.64 22.19
CA THR A 138 4.01 18.82 21.49
C THR A 138 2.50 19.02 21.57
N LEU A 139 1.76 18.08 22.16
CA LEU A 139 0.30 18.13 22.25
C LEU A 139 -0.14 17.96 23.70
N ASP A 140 -0.61 19.04 24.30
CA ASP A 140 -1.25 18.99 25.60
C ASP A 140 -2.56 18.17 25.50
N ASN A 141 -2.63 17.05 26.21
CA ASN A 141 -3.73 16.09 26.15
C ASN A 141 -5.06 16.56 26.70
N SER A 142 -5.03 17.59 27.49
CA SER A 142 -6.22 18.18 28.08
C SER A 142 -6.77 19.31 27.24
N SER A 143 -6.00 19.79 26.28
CA SER A 143 -6.35 20.94 25.46
C SER A 143 -6.98 20.57 24.12
N SER A 144 -7.67 21.52 23.57
CA SER A 144 -8.28 21.44 22.25
C SER A 144 -7.21 21.38 21.16
N ASN A 145 -7.11 20.27 20.46
CA ASN A 145 -6.18 20.08 19.34
C ASN A 145 -6.73 20.69 18.06
N ARG A 146 -5.87 21.24 17.23
CA ARG A 146 -6.24 21.86 15.95
C ARG A 146 -5.23 21.53 14.86
N ILE A 147 -5.71 20.95 13.78
CA ILE A 147 -4.92 20.68 12.57
C ILE A 147 -5.41 21.61 11.47
N ASN A 148 -4.48 22.35 10.85
CA ASN A 148 -4.78 23.17 9.68
C ASN A 148 -3.87 22.79 8.53
N MET A 149 -4.42 22.05 7.58
CA MET A 149 -3.78 21.64 6.35
C MET A 149 -4.23 22.53 5.21
N LYS A 150 -3.27 23.16 4.53
CA LYS A 150 -3.52 23.94 3.31
C LYS A 150 -3.06 23.12 2.11
N PRO A 151 -3.96 22.69 1.21
CA PRO A 151 -3.60 22.03 -0.02
C PRO A 151 -2.76 22.95 -0.92
N ALA A 152 -1.91 22.34 -1.75
CA ALA A 152 -1.21 23.04 -2.83
C ALA A 152 -2.18 23.40 -3.97
N PHE A 153 -1.75 24.27 -4.89
CA PHE A 153 -2.55 24.63 -6.05
C PHE A 153 -2.98 23.40 -6.86
N GLY A 154 -4.24 23.34 -7.23
CA GLY A 154 -4.83 22.21 -7.96
C GLY A 154 -5.19 21.00 -7.11
N TRP A 155 -5.03 21.07 -5.77
CA TRP A 155 -5.40 20.05 -4.82
C TRP A 155 -6.49 20.53 -3.87
N THR A 156 -7.34 19.61 -3.41
CA THR A 156 -8.39 19.85 -2.42
C THR A 156 -8.36 18.76 -1.35
N ILE A 157 -8.81 19.07 -0.15
CA ILE A 157 -9.11 18.06 0.86
C ILE A 157 -10.41 17.39 0.43
N TYR A 158 -10.29 16.10 0.07
CA TYR A 158 -11.43 15.28 -0.37
C TYR A 158 -12.17 14.68 0.82
N ASP A 159 -11.39 14.16 1.81
CA ASP A 159 -11.94 13.50 2.98
C ASP A 159 -10.94 13.59 4.14
N ILE A 160 -11.46 13.49 5.37
CA ILE A 160 -10.69 13.41 6.61
C ILE A 160 -11.23 12.25 7.41
N LYS A 161 -10.45 11.17 7.52
CA LYS A 161 -10.76 10.01 8.36
C LYS A 161 -9.96 10.10 9.65
N ALA A 162 -10.62 9.96 10.78
CA ALA A 162 -9.94 9.98 12.06
C ALA A 162 -10.52 8.93 13.01
N TYR A 163 -9.65 8.30 13.75
CA TYR A 163 -9.99 7.41 14.85
C TYR A 163 -8.96 7.54 15.95
N TYR A 164 -9.31 7.07 17.13
CA TYR A 164 -8.38 6.97 18.26
C TYR A 164 -8.47 5.59 18.91
N TYR A 165 -7.42 5.19 19.59
CA TYR A 165 -7.36 4.01 20.44
C TYR A 165 -6.67 4.34 21.76
N LYS A 166 -6.93 3.53 22.80
CA LYS A 166 -6.23 3.68 24.08
C LYS A 166 -4.81 3.15 23.95
N LEU A 167 -3.84 3.86 24.53
CA LEU A 167 -2.46 3.38 24.63
C LEU A 167 -2.43 1.99 25.29
N GLY A 168 -1.73 1.07 24.66
CA GLY A 168 -1.65 -0.34 25.09
C GLY A 168 -2.81 -1.24 24.63
N ASN A 169 -3.85 -0.70 23.98
CA ASN A 169 -4.94 -1.50 23.42
C ASN A 169 -5.29 -1.02 22.01
N THR A 170 -4.60 -1.54 21.02
CA THR A 170 -4.79 -1.20 19.59
C THR A 170 -5.93 -2.00 18.93
N SER A 171 -6.55 -2.96 19.65
CA SER A 171 -7.59 -3.83 19.09
C SER A 171 -8.94 -3.14 18.92
N ARG A 172 -9.20 -2.03 19.62
CA ARG A 172 -10.46 -1.27 19.54
C ARG A 172 -10.21 0.14 19.06
N HIS A 173 -10.81 0.48 17.92
CA HIS A 173 -10.82 1.83 17.38
C HIS A 173 -12.12 2.54 17.73
N TYR A 174 -12.02 3.83 17.99
CA TYR A 174 -13.16 4.71 18.24
C TYR A 174 -13.15 5.83 17.22
N ASN A 175 -14.29 6.13 16.63
CA ASN A 175 -14.40 7.21 15.67
C ASN A 175 -14.07 8.56 16.34
N LEU A 176 -13.30 9.38 15.63
CA LEU A 176 -12.96 10.73 16.03
C LEU A 176 -13.41 11.69 14.92
N THR A 177 -14.19 12.68 15.27
CA THR A 177 -14.60 13.70 14.31
C THR A 177 -13.55 14.80 14.25
N VAL A 178 -12.80 14.88 13.16
CA VAL A 178 -11.82 15.94 12.90
C VAL A 178 -12.25 16.71 11.66
N ARG A 179 -12.26 18.05 11.79
CA ARG A 179 -12.49 18.95 10.65
C ARG A 179 -11.27 19.87 10.49
N ASN A 180 -10.87 20.12 9.24
CA ASN A 180 -9.73 20.97 8.97
C ASN A 180 -9.91 22.36 9.60
N ASN A 181 -8.90 22.85 10.28
CA ASN A 181 -8.88 24.13 10.97
C ASN A 181 -9.96 24.30 12.07
N ARG A 182 -10.50 23.21 12.62
CA ARG A 182 -11.41 23.19 13.76
C ARG A 182 -10.78 22.42 14.91
N SER A 183 -11.14 22.80 16.11
CA SER A 183 -10.67 22.14 17.32
C SER A 183 -11.36 20.79 17.54
N PHE A 184 -10.60 19.84 18.08
CA PHE A 184 -11.09 18.55 18.56
C PHE A 184 -10.35 18.16 19.83
N THR A 185 -11.00 17.38 20.68
CA THR A 185 -10.43 16.94 21.95
C THR A 185 -10.03 15.47 21.88
N LEU A 186 -8.82 15.17 22.33
CA LEU A 186 -8.35 13.79 22.48
C LEU A 186 -8.29 13.47 23.98
N ARG A 187 -8.83 12.32 24.36
CA ARG A 187 -8.79 11.84 25.75
C ARG A 187 -7.37 11.46 26.16
N ARG A 188 -7.05 11.60 27.45
CA ARG A 188 -5.77 11.15 28.03
C ARG A 188 -5.50 9.66 27.69
N ARG A 189 -4.25 9.29 27.56
CA ARG A 189 -3.79 7.93 27.22
C ARG A 189 -4.42 7.37 25.94
N CYS A 190 -4.73 8.23 24.99
CA CYS A 190 -5.22 7.83 23.68
C CYS A 190 -4.24 8.26 22.59
N GLU A 191 -4.18 7.48 21.53
CA GLU A 191 -3.46 7.84 20.31
C GLU A 191 -4.49 8.04 19.20
N ALA A 192 -4.42 9.15 18.48
CA ALA A 192 -5.28 9.42 17.34
C ALA A 192 -4.51 9.27 16.03
N VAL A 193 -5.18 8.73 15.06
CA VAL A 193 -4.72 8.67 13.67
C VAL A 193 -5.67 9.49 12.82
N VAL A 194 -5.14 10.55 12.22
CA VAL A 194 -5.90 11.44 11.35
C VAL A 194 -5.36 11.34 9.93
N THR A 195 -6.17 10.85 9.02
CA THR A 195 -5.81 10.67 7.62
C THR A 195 -6.52 11.71 6.78
N TYR A 196 -5.73 12.62 6.20
CA TYR A 196 -6.21 13.54 5.17
C TYR A 196 -6.09 12.89 3.80
N ILE A 197 -7.18 12.84 3.06
CA ILE A 197 -7.20 12.40 1.67
C ILE A 197 -7.29 13.63 0.79
N LEU A 198 -6.22 13.90 0.03
CA LEU A 198 -6.17 15.02 -0.92
C LEU A 198 -6.43 14.47 -2.33
N LYS A 199 -7.15 15.24 -3.14
CA LYS A 199 -7.55 14.89 -4.50
C LYS A 199 -7.20 16.03 -5.45
N ASN A 200 -6.65 15.71 -6.62
CA ASN A 200 -6.45 16.67 -7.69
C ASN A 200 -7.58 16.62 -8.74
N ARG A 201 -7.53 17.52 -9.73
CA ARG A 201 -8.52 17.57 -10.82
C ARG A 201 -8.59 16.29 -11.68
N ARG A 202 -7.55 15.44 -11.66
CA ARG A 202 -7.48 14.16 -12.39
C ARG A 202 -7.85 12.96 -11.52
N ASP A 203 -8.54 13.18 -10.41
CA ASP A 203 -8.91 12.14 -9.43
C ASP A 203 -7.75 11.37 -8.78
N THR A 204 -6.52 11.82 -8.95
CA THR A 204 -5.39 11.23 -8.24
C THR A 204 -5.51 11.58 -6.76
N LYS A 205 -5.53 10.56 -5.91
CA LYS A 205 -5.69 10.72 -4.45
C LYS A 205 -4.37 10.44 -3.76
N PHE A 206 -4.05 11.26 -2.76
CA PHE A 206 -2.94 11.05 -1.83
C PHE A 206 -3.47 11.08 -0.41
N SER A 207 -3.03 10.11 0.39
CA SER A 207 -3.32 10.06 1.81
C SER A 207 -2.13 10.61 2.59
N TYR A 208 -2.41 11.48 3.55
CA TYR A 208 -1.44 12.01 4.50
C TYR A 208 -1.89 11.67 5.91
N VAL A 209 -1.08 10.91 6.63
CA VAL A 209 -1.42 10.41 7.94
C VAL A 209 -0.69 11.23 9.02
N ILE A 210 -1.44 11.71 10.01
CA ILE A 210 -0.96 12.39 11.20
C ILE A 210 -1.29 11.49 12.38
N GLU A 211 -0.26 11.00 13.06
CA GLU A 211 -0.41 10.27 14.32
C GLU A 211 -0.18 11.22 15.47
N ILE A 212 -1.15 11.30 16.37
CA ILE A 212 -1.12 12.17 17.54
C ILE A 212 -1.15 11.28 18.79
N LYS A 213 -0.03 11.20 19.49
CA LYS A 213 0.02 10.45 20.74
C LYS A 213 -0.43 11.34 21.87
N GLY A 214 -1.45 10.88 22.55
CA GLY A 214 -1.92 11.50 23.77
C GLY A 214 -0.97 11.21 24.94
N GLY A 215 -0.55 12.24 25.68
CA GLY A 215 0.34 12.13 26.84
C GLY A 215 -0.16 11.16 27.90
N GLY A 216 0.75 10.37 28.39
CA GLY A 216 0.51 9.52 29.54
C GLY A 216 1.44 9.95 30.69
N GLU A 217 0.87 10.44 31.72
CA GLU A 217 1.14 10.22 33.12
C GLU A 217 -0.15 10.43 33.87
#